data_f4b0fafe3a238580cdcb46f5f6ec86fb
#
_entry.id   f4b0fafe3a238580cdcb46f5f6ec86fb
#
_cell.length_a   1.000
_cell.length_b   1.000
_cell.length_c   1.000
_cell.angle_alpha   90.00
_cell.angle_beta   90.00
_cell.angle_gamma   90.00
#
_symmetry.space_group_name_H-M   'P 1'
#
loop_
_entity.id
_entity.type
_entity.pdbx_description
1 polymer ?
#
loop_
_entity_poly.entity_id
_entity_poly.type
_entity_poly.pdbx_seq_one_letter_code
_entity_poly.pdbx_strand_id
1 'polypeptide(L)' 'MEDVVIYTTPSCPWCNKTKSYLKDKGISFEEKDVAEDSGAAQEMMDLTGQRSVPVIKKGGQYVVGFDPERLQNMLH' A
#
# COMPACT_ATOMS: atom_id res chain seq x y z
N MET A 1 -10.65 -14.71 1.92
CA MET A 1 -10.55 -13.28 1.61
C MET A 1 -9.13 -12.82 1.84
N GLU A 2 -8.55 -12.21 0.85
CA GLU A 2 -7.19 -11.73 0.96
C GLU A 2 -7.20 -10.28 1.46
N ASP A 3 -6.38 -10.03 2.47
CA ASP A 3 -6.30 -8.71 3.05
C ASP A 3 -5.34 -7.84 2.24
N VAL A 4 -5.82 -6.70 1.81
CA VAL A 4 -5.00 -5.69 1.14
C VAL A 4 -4.62 -4.66 2.18
N VAL A 5 -3.33 -4.39 2.30
CA VAL A 5 -2.80 -3.39 3.23
C VAL A 5 -2.06 -2.33 2.43
N ILE A 6 -2.32 -1.07 2.73
CA ILE A 6 -1.63 0.04 2.12
C ILE A 6 -0.85 0.81 3.18
N TYR A 7 0.45 0.98 2.96
CA TYR A 7 1.32 1.76 3.84
C TYR A 7 1.42 3.17 3.28
N THR A 8 1.06 4.15 4.07
CA THR A 8 0.96 5.54 3.63
C THR A 8 1.60 6.50 4.60
N THR A 9 1.68 7.78 4.18
CA THR A 9 1.95 8.90 5.08
C THR A 9 0.93 10.00 4.80
N PRO A 10 0.64 10.88 5.77
CA PRO A 10 -0.36 11.93 5.58
C PRO A 10 -0.04 12.92 4.47
N SER A 11 1.23 13.12 4.17
CA SER A 11 1.67 14.13 3.20
C SER A 11 1.98 13.56 1.82
N CYS A 12 1.58 12.32 1.54
CA CYS A 12 1.91 11.66 0.28
C CYS A 12 0.75 11.77 -0.72
N PRO A 13 0.88 12.58 -1.79
CA PRO A 13 -0.20 12.67 -2.79
C PRO A 13 -0.42 11.37 -3.56
N TRP A 14 0.64 10.61 -3.79
CA TRP A 14 0.51 9.32 -4.47
C TRP A 14 -0.24 8.29 -3.64
N CYS A 15 -0.13 8.38 -2.31
CA CYS A 15 -0.91 7.54 -1.41
C CYS A 15 -2.41 7.80 -1.59
N ASN A 16 -2.80 9.06 -1.72
CA ASN A 16 -4.19 9.43 -1.94
C ASN A 16 -4.69 8.88 -3.29
N LYS A 17 -3.88 8.98 -4.33
CA LYS A 17 -4.23 8.43 -5.64
C LYS A 17 -4.41 6.92 -5.58
N THR A 18 -3.53 6.24 -4.86
CA THR A 18 -3.62 4.79 -4.68
C THR A 18 -4.89 4.40 -3.95
N LYS A 19 -5.22 5.13 -2.88
CA LYS A 19 -6.45 4.87 -2.13
C LYS A 19 -7.68 5.07 -3.00
N SER A 20 -7.71 6.13 -3.80
CA SER A 20 -8.81 6.38 -4.73
C SER A 20 -8.94 5.25 -5.75
N TYR A 21 -7.82 4.80 -6.27
CA TYR A 21 -7.79 3.70 -7.24
C TYR A 21 -8.41 2.44 -6.64
N LEU A 22 -8.02 2.09 -5.41
CA LEU A 22 -8.56 0.90 -4.75
C LEU A 22 -10.05 1.04 -4.47
N LYS A 23 -10.49 2.21 -4.05
CA LYS A 23 -11.91 2.48 -3.80
C LYS A 23 -12.73 2.39 -5.08
N ASP A 24 -12.21 2.93 -6.19
CA ASP A 24 -12.88 2.88 -7.48
C ASP A 24 -13.05 1.44 -7.99
N LYS A 25 -12.13 0.57 -7.63
CA LYS A 25 -12.19 -0.85 -7.98
C LYS A 25 -13.05 -1.66 -7.03
N GLY A 26 -13.58 -1.04 -5.99
CA GLY A 26 -14.38 -1.74 -4.99
C GLY A 26 -13.56 -2.65 -4.10
N ILE A 27 -12.28 -2.36 -3.92
CA ILE A 27 -11.37 -3.17 -3.14
C ILE A 27 -11.27 -2.63 -1.73
N SER A 28 -11.55 -3.46 -0.73
CA SER A 28 -11.37 -3.11 0.66
C SER A 28 -9.90 -3.24 1.03
N PHE A 29 -9.42 -2.31 1.83
CA PHE A 29 -8.02 -2.31 2.25
C PHE A 29 -7.89 -1.74 3.66
N GLU A 30 -6.79 -2.11 4.33
CA GLU A 30 -6.42 -1.54 5.61
C GLU A 30 -5.30 -0.53 5.36
N GLU A 31 -5.46 0.68 5.88
CA GLU A 31 -4.46 1.73 5.76
C GLU A 31 -3.59 1.77 7.01
N LYS A 32 -2.28 1.78 6.83
CA LYS A 32 -1.33 1.92 7.94
C LYS A 32 -0.47 3.16 7.69
N ASP A 33 -0.46 4.05 8.68
CA ASP A 33 0.31 5.29 8.61
C ASP A 33 1.71 5.04 9.18
N VAL A 34 2.69 4.93 8.28
CA VAL A 34 4.06 4.63 8.68
C VAL A 34 4.77 5.82 9.30
N ALA A 35 4.20 7.02 9.20
CA ALA A 35 4.76 8.20 9.87
C ALA A 35 4.46 8.18 11.36
N GLU A 36 3.31 7.62 11.76
CA GLU A 36 2.90 7.56 13.16
C GLU A 36 3.12 6.19 13.79
N ASP A 37 3.06 5.13 13.00
CA ASP A 37 3.17 3.75 13.46
C ASP A 37 4.53 3.19 13.11
N SER A 38 5.44 3.19 14.08
CA SER A 38 6.80 2.68 13.86
C SER A 38 6.82 1.19 13.56
N GLY A 39 5.85 0.43 14.09
CA GLY A 39 5.71 -0.99 13.78
C GLY A 39 5.35 -1.22 12.33
N ALA A 40 4.45 -0.41 11.78
CA ALA A 40 4.08 -0.48 10.37
C ALA A 40 5.26 -0.07 9.48
N ALA A 41 6.02 0.95 9.88
CA ALA A 41 7.20 1.38 9.14
C ALA A 41 8.24 0.26 9.09
N GLN A 42 8.47 -0.41 10.20
CA GLN A 42 9.39 -1.53 10.27
C GLN A 42 8.92 -2.69 9.39
N GLU A 43 7.64 -2.98 9.44
CA GLU A 43 7.01 -4.02 8.62
C GLU A 43 7.23 -3.76 7.13
N MET A 44 6.99 -2.51 6.71
CA MET A 44 7.19 -2.10 5.33
C MET A 44 8.66 -2.23 4.92
N MET A 45 9.57 -1.81 5.79
CA MET A 45 11.00 -1.90 5.58
C MET A 45 11.45 -3.36 5.41
N ASP A 46 10.95 -4.24 6.28
CA ASP A 46 11.28 -5.66 6.24
C ASP A 46 10.74 -6.31 4.96
N LEU A 47 9.58 -5.87 4.51
CA LEU A 47 8.94 -6.41 3.31
C LEU A 47 9.63 -5.94 2.03
N THR A 48 9.92 -4.65 1.92
CA THR A 48 10.37 -4.04 0.67
C THR A 48 11.86 -3.67 0.66
N GLY A 49 12.47 -3.54 1.83
CA GLY A 49 13.81 -3.01 1.97
C GLY A 49 13.90 -1.50 1.71
N GLN A 50 12.77 -0.83 1.64
CA GLN A 50 12.70 0.60 1.31
C GLN A 50 11.73 1.32 2.22
N ARG A 51 11.90 2.63 2.32
CA ARG A 51 10.98 3.50 3.06
C ARG A 51 10.03 4.28 2.15
N SER A 52 9.96 3.91 0.89
CA SER A 52 9.11 4.57 -0.08
C SER A 52 7.64 4.26 0.17
N VAL A 53 6.79 5.25 0.05
CA VAL A 53 5.33 5.11 0.12
C VAL A 53 4.73 5.65 -1.17
N PRO A 54 3.58 5.17 -1.59
CA PRO A 54 2.78 4.11 -0.99
C PRO A 54 3.33 2.72 -1.26
N VAL A 55 3.08 1.78 -0.36
CA VAL A 55 3.32 0.36 -0.59
C VAL A 55 2.00 -0.37 -0.41
N ILE A 56 1.63 -1.18 -1.38
CA ILE A 56 0.39 -1.96 -1.35
C ILE A 56 0.77 -3.43 -1.25
N LYS A 57 0.26 -4.08 -0.21
CA LYS A 57 0.56 -5.47 0.07
C LYS A 57 -0.72 -6.31 -0.07
N LYS A 58 -0.61 -7.46 -0.71
CA LYS A 58 -1.69 -8.43 -0.79
C LYS A 58 -1.09 -9.83 -0.65
N GLY A 59 -1.40 -10.50 0.46
CA GLY A 59 -0.81 -11.80 0.72
C GLY A 59 0.70 -11.72 0.77
N GLY A 60 1.38 -12.53 -0.01
CA GLY A 60 2.84 -12.53 -0.09
C GLY A 60 3.41 -11.59 -1.15
N GLN A 61 2.58 -10.78 -1.78
CA GLN A 61 2.99 -9.87 -2.86
C GLN A 61 2.90 -8.42 -2.42
N TYR A 62 3.66 -7.55 -3.07
CA TYR A 62 3.60 -6.13 -2.80
C TYR A 62 3.99 -5.32 -4.03
N VAL A 63 3.52 -4.08 -4.06
CA VAL A 63 3.86 -3.10 -5.10
C VAL A 63 4.34 -1.83 -4.40
N VAL A 64 5.50 -1.32 -4.81
CA VAL A 64 6.05 -0.07 -4.28
C VAL A 64 5.72 1.06 -5.23
N GLY A 65 5.11 2.11 -4.71
CA GLY A 65 4.68 3.26 -5.50
C GLY A 65 3.34 3.02 -6.16
N PHE A 66 2.83 4.06 -6.82
CA PHE A 66 1.55 3.95 -7.53
C PHE A 66 1.81 3.45 -8.95
N ASP A 67 1.52 2.18 -9.15
CA ASP A 67 1.67 1.52 -10.45
C ASP A 67 0.37 0.78 -10.75
N PRO A 68 -0.55 1.42 -11.50
CA PRO A 68 -1.86 0.82 -11.78
C PRO A 68 -1.78 -0.54 -12.46
N GLU A 69 -0.82 -0.71 -13.37
CA GLU A 69 -0.66 -1.96 -14.09
C GLU A 69 -0.28 -3.10 -13.15
N ARG A 70 0.70 -2.88 -12.28
CA ARG A 70 1.12 -3.88 -11.30
C ARG A 70 0.04 -4.14 -10.28
N LEU A 71 -0.65 -3.09 -9.84
CA LEU A 71 -1.75 -3.22 -8.90
C LEU A 71 -2.86 -4.08 -9.50
N GLN A 72 -3.21 -3.84 -10.74
CA GLN A 72 -4.24 -4.61 -11.43
C GLN A 72 -3.85 -6.08 -11.49
N ASN A 73 -2.61 -6.38 -11.82
CA ASN A 73 -2.12 -7.75 -11.90
C ASN A 73 -2.11 -8.44 -10.52
N MET A 74 -1.72 -7.70 -9.50
CA MET A 74 -1.66 -8.24 -8.14
C MET A 74 -3.04 -8.47 -7.55
N LEU A 75 -3.99 -7.60 -7.86
CA LEU A 75 -5.32 -7.61 -7.24
C LEU A 75 -6.35 -8.45 -7.99
N HIS A 76 -5.94 -9.09 -9.04
CA HIS A 76 -6.81 -9.99 -9.79
C HIS A 76 -7.04 -11.32 -9.09
#